data_362091644837e1c649c72153c6be865b
#
_entry.id   362091644837e1c649c72153c6be865b
#
_cell.length_a   1.000
_cell.length_b   1.000
_cell.length_c   1.000
_cell.angle_alpha   90.00
_cell.angle_beta   90.00
_cell.angle_gamma   90.00
#
_symmetry.space_group_name_H-M   'P 1'
#
loop_
_entity.id
_entity.type
_entity.pdbx_description
1 polymer ?
#
loop_
_entity_poly.entity_id
_entity_poly.type
_entity_poly.pdbx_seq_one_letter_code
_entity_poly.pdbx_strand_id
1 'polypeptide(L)'
;MDLSGIFKYYCKECENTWNNSSVELFENIETYSKDSQKKREKELDKLLNTISVHLERYPSDAVLRKMWVKKGEVFLQKTLEKENIFKLEKMDVEDRKKFLDITKQFIRDARKFDDDLPIGDIMQAMRNVWISNALQLLFGKEVYYSKANFAYSMLYPYTDNY
;
A
#
# COMPACT_ATOMS: atom_id res chain seq x y z
N MET A 1 27.49 -11.14 19.22
CA MET A 1 26.96 -9.77 18.93
C MET A 1 25.96 -9.46 20.03
N ASP A 2 26.18 -8.43 20.83
CA ASP A 2 25.25 -8.07 21.93
C ASP A 2 24.05 -7.30 21.37
N LEU A 3 22.98 -8.05 21.05
CA LEU A 3 21.74 -7.50 20.54
C LEU A 3 21.04 -6.56 21.55
N SER A 4 21.21 -6.80 22.86
CA SER A 4 20.64 -5.95 23.91
C SER A 4 21.30 -4.57 23.94
N GLY A 5 22.62 -4.51 23.76
CA GLY A 5 23.35 -3.24 23.67
C GLY A 5 22.96 -2.42 22.43
N ILE A 6 22.82 -3.09 21.29
CA ILE A 6 22.38 -2.45 20.04
C ILE A 6 20.95 -1.90 20.19
N PHE A 7 20.03 -2.68 20.73
CA PHE A 7 18.65 -2.24 20.95
C PHE A 7 18.58 -1.01 21.89
N LYS A 8 19.29 -1.04 23.02
CA LYS A 8 19.34 0.08 23.95
C LYS A 8 19.91 1.35 23.31
N TYR A 9 20.95 1.19 22.48
CA TYR A 9 21.52 2.31 21.73
C TYR A 9 20.48 2.96 20.82
N TYR A 10 19.77 2.18 20.00
CA TYR A 10 18.76 2.72 19.09
C TYR A 10 17.56 3.33 19.81
N CYS A 11 17.09 2.73 20.92
CA CYS A 11 16.04 3.33 21.75
C CYS A 11 16.47 4.73 22.27
N LYS A 12 17.69 4.86 22.74
CA LYS A 12 18.22 6.15 23.22
C LYS A 12 18.36 7.18 22.11
N GLU A 13 18.80 6.76 20.93
CA GLU A 13 18.89 7.65 19.75
C GLU A 13 17.50 8.11 19.28
N CYS A 14 16.49 7.23 19.28
CA CYS A 14 15.10 7.60 18.99
C CYS A 14 14.56 8.59 20.02
N GLU A 15 14.80 8.36 21.31
CA GLU A 15 14.40 9.26 22.40
C GLU A 15 15.05 10.64 22.26
N ASN A 16 16.36 10.68 22.01
CA ASN A 16 17.09 11.91 21.79
C ASN A 16 16.56 12.66 20.56
N THR A 17 16.33 11.97 19.46
CA THR A 17 15.79 12.56 18.23
C THR A 17 14.42 13.13 18.48
N TRP A 18 13.54 12.39 19.18
CA TRP A 18 12.19 12.83 19.53
C TRP A 18 12.23 14.11 20.39
N ASN A 19 13.03 14.10 21.47
CA ASN A 19 13.12 15.22 22.41
C ASN A 19 13.74 16.50 21.81
N ASN A 20 14.58 16.34 20.78
CA ASN A 20 15.22 17.45 20.06
C ASN A 20 14.47 17.84 18.78
N SER A 21 13.37 17.17 18.42
CA SER A 21 12.57 17.51 17.25
C SER A 21 11.77 18.78 17.49
N SER A 22 11.72 19.65 16.48
CA SER A 22 10.83 20.82 16.52
C SER A 22 9.39 20.37 16.52
N VAL A 23 8.56 21.00 17.35
CA VAL A 23 7.10 20.85 17.35
C VAL A 23 6.43 21.79 16.34
N GLU A 24 7.22 22.63 15.67
CA GLU A 24 6.70 23.51 14.63
C GLU A 24 6.34 22.69 13.40
N LEU A 25 5.14 22.91 12.89
CA LEU A 25 4.71 22.32 11.62
C LEU A 25 5.60 22.87 10.50
N PHE A 26 6.05 22.00 9.62
CA PHE A 26 6.75 22.43 8.41
C PHE A 26 5.88 23.42 7.64
N GLU A 27 6.42 24.58 7.31
CA GLU A 27 5.71 25.64 6.57
C GLU A 27 5.11 25.15 5.23
N ASN A 28 5.67 24.06 4.69
CA ASN A 28 5.29 23.49 3.38
C ASN A 28 4.24 22.35 3.47
N ILE A 29 3.66 22.08 4.66
CA ILE A 29 2.60 21.08 4.76
C ILE A 29 1.32 21.67 4.18
N GLU A 30 0.85 21.06 3.09
CA GLU A 30 -0.42 21.40 2.47
C GLU A 30 -1.57 21.17 3.45
N THR A 31 -2.25 22.24 3.87
CA THR A 31 -3.42 22.15 4.76
C THR A 31 -4.69 22.33 3.97
N TYR A 32 -5.75 21.64 4.35
CA TYR A 32 -7.05 21.70 3.68
C TYR A 32 -8.10 22.29 4.62
N SER A 33 -8.96 23.17 4.10
CA SER A 33 -10.15 23.61 4.82
C SER A 33 -11.06 22.42 5.15
N LYS A 34 -11.91 22.55 6.17
CA LYS A 34 -12.88 21.50 6.54
C LYS A 34 -13.79 21.09 5.38
N ASP A 35 -14.17 22.03 4.52
CA ASP A 35 -15.01 21.72 3.36
C ASP A 35 -14.22 20.97 2.29
N SER A 36 -12.96 21.34 2.07
CA SER A 36 -12.06 20.59 1.20
C SER A 36 -11.81 19.16 1.70
N GLN A 37 -11.63 18.99 3.01
CA GLN A 37 -11.48 17.67 3.63
C GLN A 37 -12.71 16.79 3.38
N LYS A 38 -13.92 17.30 3.69
CA LYS A 38 -15.18 16.59 3.45
C LYS A 38 -15.41 16.23 1.97
N LYS A 39 -14.99 17.11 1.06
CA LYS A 39 -15.09 16.83 -0.37
C LYS A 39 -14.16 15.67 -0.76
N ARG A 40 -12.91 15.68 -0.28
CA ARG A 40 -11.92 14.64 -0.54
C ARG A 40 -12.34 13.29 0.07
N GLU A 41 -12.91 13.29 1.29
CA GLU A 41 -13.46 12.09 1.91
C GLU A 41 -14.56 11.46 1.03
N LYS A 42 -15.52 12.25 0.54
CA LYS A 42 -16.57 11.77 -0.37
C LYS A 42 -16.00 11.22 -1.70
N GLU A 43 -14.97 11.86 -2.23
CA GLU A 43 -14.28 11.37 -3.43
C GLU A 43 -13.57 10.04 -3.16
N LEU A 44 -12.94 9.89 -1.99
CA LEU A 44 -12.31 8.64 -1.55
C LEU A 44 -13.34 7.53 -1.39
N ASP A 45 -14.45 7.78 -0.69
CA ASP A 45 -15.54 6.81 -0.51
C ASP A 45 -16.08 6.33 -1.86
N LYS A 46 -16.28 7.26 -2.80
CA LYS A 46 -16.72 6.94 -4.16
C LYS A 46 -15.70 6.07 -4.91
N LEU A 47 -14.41 6.39 -4.78
CA LEU A 47 -13.32 5.62 -5.38
C LEU A 47 -13.30 4.19 -4.81
N LEU A 48 -13.30 4.08 -3.47
CA LEU A 48 -13.29 2.78 -2.77
C LEU A 48 -14.51 1.94 -3.14
N ASN A 49 -15.70 2.53 -3.14
CA ASN A 49 -16.93 1.83 -3.54
C ASN A 49 -16.86 1.34 -4.99
N THR A 50 -16.31 2.15 -5.90
CA THR A 50 -16.14 1.78 -7.31
C THR A 50 -15.21 0.57 -7.45
N ILE A 51 -14.13 0.52 -6.67
CA ILE A 51 -13.19 -0.61 -6.65
C ILE A 51 -13.85 -1.85 -6.02
N SER A 52 -14.53 -1.69 -4.88
CA SER A 52 -15.20 -2.80 -4.17
C SER A 52 -16.23 -3.48 -5.04
N VAL A 53 -17.11 -2.72 -5.70
CA VAL A 53 -18.12 -3.26 -6.64
C VAL A 53 -17.47 -4.03 -7.79
N HIS A 54 -16.30 -3.60 -8.24
CA HIS A 54 -15.56 -4.35 -9.26
C HIS A 54 -15.02 -5.67 -8.70
N LEU A 55 -14.45 -5.66 -7.49
CA LEU A 55 -13.90 -6.84 -6.83
C LEU A 55 -14.97 -7.90 -6.49
N GLU A 56 -16.15 -7.47 -6.06
CA GLU A 56 -17.30 -8.37 -5.78
C GLU A 56 -17.74 -9.19 -6.98
N ARG A 57 -17.43 -8.74 -8.21
CA ARG A 57 -17.74 -9.44 -9.47
C ARG A 57 -16.67 -10.45 -9.88
N TYR A 58 -15.83 -10.89 -8.96
CA TYR A 58 -14.79 -11.88 -9.25
C TYR A 58 -15.42 -13.21 -9.67
N PRO A 59 -15.12 -13.73 -10.87
CA PRO A 59 -15.77 -14.93 -11.39
C PRO A 59 -15.31 -16.20 -10.67
N SER A 60 -16.21 -17.16 -10.49
CA SER A 60 -15.89 -18.51 -10.03
C SER A 60 -15.21 -19.36 -11.12
N ASP A 61 -15.47 -19.09 -12.39
CA ASP A 61 -14.91 -19.82 -13.53
C ASP A 61 -13.47 -19.40 -13.83
N ALA A 62 -12.56 -20.37 -14.03
CA ALA A 62 -11.14 -20.13 -14.24
C ALA A 62 -10.80 -19.38 -15.54
N VAL A 63 -11.57 -19.61 -16.61
CA VAL A 63 -11.37 -18.93 -17.91
C VAL A 63 -11.82 -17.47 -17.80
N LEU A 64 -12.98 -17.25 -17.18
CA LEU A 64 -13.51 -15.92 -16.95
C LEU A 64 -12.62 -15.11 -16.01
N ARG A 65 -11.95 -15.75 -15.03
CA ARG A 65 -10.97 -15.09 -14.16
C ARG A 65 -9.84 -14.43 -14.93
N LYS A 66 -9.27 -15.11 -15.92
CA LYS A 66 -8.19 -14.54 -16.75
C LYS A 66 -8.65 -13.27 -17.48
N MET A 67 -9.85 -13.31 -18.03
CA MET A 67 -10.44 -12.14 -18.71
C MET A 67 -10.76 -11.02 -17.71
N TRP A 68 -11.26 -11.37 -16.53
CA TRP A 68 -11.59 -10.42 -15.48
C TRP A 68 -10.34 -9.69 -14.97
N VAL A 69 -9.24 -10.42 -14.70
CA VAL A 69 -7.95 -9.82 -14.29
C VAL A 69 -7.46 -8.83 -15.34
N LYS A 70 -7.46 -9.21 -16.63
CA LYS A 70 -7.03 -8.32 -17.71
C LYS A 70 -7.90 -7.06 -17.83
N LYS A 71 -9.21 -7.20 -17.70
CA LYS A 71 -10.15 -6.06 -17.67
C LYS A 71 -9.98 -5.23 -16.40
N GLY A 72 -9.72 -5.88 -15.26
CA GLY A 72 -9.48 -5.25 -13.98
C GLY A 72 -8.22 -4.37 -13.97
N GLU A 73 -7.14 -4.81 -14.61
CA GLU A 73 -5.93 -3.99 -14.78
C GLU A 73 -6.23 -2.67 -15.51
N VAL A 74 -6.95 -2.74 -16.63
CA VAL A 74 -7.34 -1.54 -17.39
C VAL A 74 -8.31 -0.66 -16.60
N PHE A 75 -9.23 -1.27 -15.87
CA PHE A 75 -10.18 -0.56 -15.01
C PHE A 75 -9.45 0.19 -13.88
N LEU A 76 -8.57 -0.49 -13.15
CA LEU A 76 -7.79 0.12 -12.06
C LEU A 76 -6.90 1.25 -12.58
N GLN A 77 -6.20 1.02 -13.69
CA GLN A 77 -5.36 2.05 -14.30
C GLN A 77 -6.19 3.30 -14.61
N LYS A 78 -7.31 3.17 -15.33
CA LYS A 78 -8.18 4.31 -15.67
C LYS A 78 -8.80 4.98 -14.45
N THR A 79 -9.05 4.23 -13.38
CA THR A 79 -9.62 4.75 -12.15
C THR A 79 -8.57 5.55 -11.37
N LEU A 80 -7.35 5.04 -11.31
CA LEU A 80 -6.22 5.70 -10.63
C LEU A 80 -5.69 6.92 -11.41
N GLU A 81 -5.78 6.92 -12.75
CA GLU A 81 -5.43 8.08 -13.58
C GLU A 81 -6.38 9.28 -13.37
N LYS A 82 -7.60 9.03 -12.92
CA LYS A 82 -8.63 10.06 -12.71
C LYS A 82 -8.74 10.53 -11.27
N GLU A 83 -8.05 9.84 -10.36
CA GLU A 83 -8.14 10.20 -8.95
C GLU A 83 -7.24 11.40 -8.63
N ASN A 84 -7.70 12.26 -7.70
CA ASN A 84 -7.00 13.45 -7.26
C ASN A 84 -6.59 13.40 -5.78
N ILE A 85 -6.79 12.24 -5.13
CA ILE A 85 -6.60 12.09 -3.69
C ILE A 85 -5.13 11.80 -3.37
N PHE A 86 -4.59 10.80 -4.05
CA PHE A 86 -3.20 10.34 -3.86
C PHE A 86 -2.20 11.08 -4.75
N LYS A 87 -2.70 11.86 -5.73
CA LYS A 87 -1.88 12.63 -6.68
C LYS A 87 -0.82 11.73 -7.36
N LEU A 88 -1.22 10.52 -7.73
CA LEU A 88 -0.33 9.53 -8.35
C LEU A 88 0.30 10.03 -9.66
N GLU A 89 -0.33 11.02 -10.31
CA GLU A 89 0.24 11.68 -11.48
C GLU A 89 1.55 12.42 -11.17
N LYS A 90 1.78 12.79 -9.91
CA LYS A 90 3.03 13.43 -9.46
C LYS A 90 4.16 12.44 -9.19
N MET A 91 3.83 11.15 -9.07
CA MET A 91 4.84 10.09 -8.92
C MET A 91 5.52 9.84 -10.27
N ASP A 92 6.82 9.61 -10.23
CA ASP A 92 7.58 9.23 -11.43
C ASP A 92 6.97 8.00 -12.13
N VAL A 93 7.02 7.98 -13.45
CA VAL A 93 6.40 6.91 -14.26
C VAL A 93 7.05 5.55 -13.97
N GLU A 94 8.36 5.53 -13.75
CA GLU A 94 9.10 4.32 -13.43
C GLU A 94 8.72 3.78 -12.05
N ASP A 95 8.60 4.65 -11.06
CA ASP A 95 8.18 4.28 -9.71
C ASP A 95 6.75 3.75 -9.70
N ARG A 96 5.82 4.38 -10.42
CA ARG A 96 4.45 3.86 -10.60
C ARG A 96 4.45 2.48 -11.22
N LYS A 97 5.28 2.25 -12.21
CA LYS A 97 5.42 0.93 -12.84
C LYS A 97 5.97 -0.10 -11.86
N LYS A 98 7.02 0.25 -11.09
CA LYS A 98 7.57 -0.63 -10.04
C LYS A 98 6.52 -1.00 -8.99
N PHE A 99 5.74 -0.02 -8.52
CA PHE A 99 4.62 -0.29 -7.59
C PHE A 99 3.61 -1.30 -8.14
N LEU A 100 3.22 -1.13 -9.40
CA LEU A 100 2.28 -2.03 -10.06
C LEU A 100 2.87 -3.44 -10.25
N ASP A 101 4.11 -3.53 -10.66
CA ASP A 101 4.79 -4.82 -10.87
C ASP A 101 4.98 -5.57 -9.54
N ILE A 102 5.35 -4.86 -8.47
CA ILE A 102 5.43 -5.42 -7.10
C ILE A 102 4.05 -5.87 -6.62
N THR A 103 3.01 -5.09 -6.85
CA THR A 103 1.63 -5.47 -6.53
C THR A 103 1.24 -6.78 -7.20
N LYS A 104 1.51 -6.91 -8.49
CA LYS A 104 1.25 -8.15 -9.25
C LYS A 104 2.09 -9.32 -8.74
N GLN A 105 3.34 -9.06 -8.39
CA GLN A 105 4.23 -10.08 -7.83
C GLN A 105 3.73 -10.56 -6.48
N PHE A 106 3.36 -9.65 -5.58
CA PHE A 106 2.82 -10.00 -4.26
C PHE A 106 1.58 -10.89 -4.36
N ILE A 107 0.62 -10.54 -5.25
CA ILE A 107 -0.59 -11.37 -5.46
C ILE A 107 -0.21 -12.77 -5.94
N ARG A 108 0.75 -12.89 -6.87
CA ARG A 108 1.22 -14.20 -7.34
C ARG A 108 1.88 -15.01 -6.23
N ASP A 109 2.70 -14.35 -5.40
CA ASP A 109 3.41 -15.02 -4.32
C ASP A 109 2.45 -15.43 -3.20
N ALA A 110 1.44 -14.60 -2.88
CA ALA A 110 0.38 -14.94 -1.94
C ALA A 110 -0.43 -16.16 -2.42
N ARG A 111 -0.79 -16.21 -3.70
CA ARG A 111 -1.50 -17.35 -4.29
C ARG A 111 -0.68 -18.62 -4.38
N LYS A 112 0.66 -18.53 -4.47
CA LYS A 112 1.55 -19.70 -4.39
C LYS A 112 1.73 -20.19 -2.96
N PHE A 113 1.66 -19.27 -2.00
CA PHE A 113 1.79 -19.59 -0.59
C PHE A 113 0.51 -20.22 -0.04
N ASP A 114 -0.64 -19.67 -0.42
CA ASP A 114 -1.97 -20.14 -0.01
C ASP A 114 -2.97 -19.77 -1.13
N ASP A 115 -3.41 -20.77 -1.91
CA ASP A 115 -4.32 -20.59 -3.04
C ASP A 115 -5.79 -20.40 -2.62
N ASP A 116 -6.13 -20.80 -1.38
CA ASP A 116 -7.46 -20.65 -0.79
C ASP A 116 -7.66 -19.31 -0.07
N LEU A 117 -6.58 -18.54 0.16
CA LEU A 117 -6.65 -17.26 0.87
C LEU A 117 -7.63 -16.29 0.18
N PRO A 118 -8.64 -15.74 0.90
CA PRO A 118 -9.57 -14.79 0.33
C PRO A 118 -8.87 -13.59 -0.30
N ILE A 119 -9.39 -13.10 -1.44
CA ILE A 119 -8.79 -11.93 -2.11
C ILE A 119 -8.78 -10.68 -1.22
N GLY A 120 -9.77 -10.53 -0.34
CA GLY A 120 -9.82 -9.45 0.65
C GLY A 120 -8.61 -9.47 1.58
N ASP A 121 -8.21 -10.66 2.04
CA ASP A 121 -7.07 -10.84 2.94
C ASP A 121 -5.74 -10.58 2.22
N ILE A 122 -5.64 -10.98 0.94
CA ILE A 122 -4.49 -10.63 0.10
C ILE A 122 -4.38 -9.11 -0.07
N MET A 123 -5.50 -8.42 -0.30
CA MET A 123 -5.53 -6.96 -0.43
C MET A 123 -5.20 -6.27 0.89
N GLN A 124 -5.64 -6.82 2.02
CA GLN A 124 -5.29 -6.33 3.34
C GLN A 124 -3.77 -6.44 3.60
N ALA A 125 -3.20 -7.60 3.32
CA ALA A 125 -1.76 -7.82 3.44
C ALA A 125 -0.96 -6.90 2.51
N MET A 126 -1.44 -6.66 1.30
CA MET A 126 -0.77 -5.82 0.29
C MET A 126 -0.61 -4.36 0.74
N ARG A 127 -1.48 -3.84 1.63
CA ARG A 127 -1.32 -2.49 2.21
C ARG A 127 0.05 -2.29 2.85
N ASN A 128 0.57 -3.31 3.53
CA ASN A 128 1.88 -3.25 4.18
C ASN A 128 3.01 -3.16 3.15
N VAL A 129 2.88 -3.87 2.03
CA VAL A 129 3.83 -3.76 0.91
C VAL A 129 3.82 -2.34 0.33
N TRP A 130 2.65 -1.77 0.13
CA TRP A 130 2.53 -0.40 -0.40
C TRP A 130 3.11 0.64 0.56
N ILE A 131 2.86 0.50 1.86
CA ILE A 131 3.45 1.38 2.88
C ILE A 131 4.97 1.26 2.87
N SER A 132 5.51 0.03 2.83
CA SER A 132 6.95 -0.20 2.74
C SER A 132 7.57 0.45 1.50
N ASN A 133 6.92 0.30 0.35
CA ASN A 133 7.37 0.91 -0.90
C ASN A 133 7.34 2.45 -0.83
N ALA A 134 6.26 3.02 -0.27
CA ALA A 134 6.14 4.45 -0.10
C ALA A 134 7.21 5.02 0.84
N LEU A 135 7.53 4.31 1.94
CA LEU A 135 8.61 4.70 2.84
C LEU A 135 9.98 4.66 2.16
N GLN A 136 10.24 3.65 1.32
CA GLN A 136 11.50 3.58 0.57
C GLN A 136 11.65 4.81 -0.33
N LEU A 137 10.60 5.21 -1.07
CA LEU A 137 10.62 6.43 -1.89
C LEU A 137 10.80 7.68 -1.03
N LEU A 138 10.09 7.78 0.09
CA LEU A 138 10.20 8.93 1.00
C LEU A 138 11.64 9.11 1.50
N PHE A 139 12.35 8.01 1.73
CA PHE A 139 13.77 8.02 2.12
C PHE A 139 14.75 8.12 0.93
N GLY A 140 14.24 8.42 -0.26
CA GLY A 140 15.07 8.53 -1.47
C GLY A 140 15.74 7.21 -1.87
N LYS A 141 15.12 6.08 -1.53
CA LYS A 141 15.61 4.75 -1.88
C LYS A 141 14.83 4.19 -3.07
N GLU A 142 15.48 3.32 -3.80
CA GLU A 142 14.83 2.54 -4.84
C GLU A 142 13.81 1.57 -4.22
N VAL A 143 12.64 1.46 -4.88
CA VAL A 143 11.59 0.55 -4.42
C VAL A 143 12.04 -0.90 -4.62
N TYR A 144 12.03 -1.65 -3.54
CA TYR A 144 12.47 -3.05 -3.52
C TYR A 144 11.49 -3.93 -2.73
N TYR A 145 11.06 -5.01 -3.37
CA TYR A 145 10.20 -6.02 -2.76
C TYR A 145 11.03 -7.24 -2.36
N SER A 146 11.06 -7.56 -1.07
CA SER A 146 11.85 -8.64 -0.50
C SER A 146 10.97 -9.77 0.06
N LYS A 147 11.57 -10.93 0.31
CA LYS A 147 10.93 -12.03 1.04
C LYS A 147 10.50 -11.60 2.45
N ALA A 148 11.25 -10.70 3.08
CA ALA A 148 10.89 -10.16 4.40
C ALA A 148 9.61 -9.30 4.32
N ASN A 149 9.48 -8.45 3.30
CA ASN A 149 8.26 -7.67 3.05
C ASN A 149 7.06 -8.60 2.83
N PHE A 150 7.26 -9.67 2.04
CA PHE A 150 6.22 -10.67 1.83
C PHE A 150 5.80 -11.33 3.13
N ALA A 151 6.76 -11.91 3.87
CA ALA A 151 6.48 -12.62 5.12
C ALA A 151 5.80 -11.73 6.16
N TYR A 152 6.29 -10.51 6.36
CA TYR A 152 5.68 -9.55 7.27
C TYR A 152 4.24 -9.21 6.86
N SER A 153 4.00 -8.97 5.59
CA SER A 153 2.67 -8.64 5.09
C SER A 153 1.70 -9.81 5.24
N MET A 154 2.17 -11.04 5.02
CA MET A 154 1.34 -12.25 5.13
C MET A 154 1.05 -12.65 6.58
N LEU A 155 1.71 -12.07 7.59
CA LEU A 155 1.31 -12.30 8.99
C LEU A 155 -0.11 -11.80 9.28
N TYR A 156 -0.52 -10.68 8.68
CA TYR A 156 -1.82 -10.04 8.93
C TYR A 156 -3.04 -10.95 8.71
N PRO A 157 -3.18 -11.63 7.55
CA PRO A 157 -4.31 -12.54 7.32
C PRO A 157 -4.43 -13.66 8.35
N TYR A 158 -3.31 -14.05 8.96
CA TYR A 158 -3.26 -15.18 9.88
C TYR A 158 -3.25 -14.77 11.37
N THR A 159 -3.11 -13.50 11.68
CA THR A 159 -3.06 -13.02 13.07
C THR A 159 -4.23 -12.12 13.45
N ASP A 160 -4.71 -11.29 12.53
CA ASP A 160 -5.76 -10.30 12.83
C ASP A 160 -7.18 -10.87 12.69
N ASN A 161 -7.34 -12.00 12.01
CA ASN A 161 -8.65 -12.60 11.72
C ASN A 161 -8.97 -13.82 12.62
N TYR A 162 -8.17 -14.06 13.68
CA TYR A 162 -8.37 -15.17 14.64
C TYR A 162 -8.63 -14.65 16.05
#